data_33eb6686492051bda564128e3bd182a0
#
_entry.id   33eb6686492051bda564128e3bd182a0
#
_cell.length_a   1.000
_cell.length_b   1.000
_cell.length_c   1.000
_cell.angle_alpha   90.00
_cell.angle_beta   90.00
_cell.angle_gamma   90.00
#
_symmetry.space_group_name_H-M   'P 1'
#
loop_
_entity.id
_entity.type
_entity.pdbx_description
1 polymer ?
#
loop_
_entity_poly.entity_id
_entity_poly.type
_entity_poly.pdbx_seq_one_letter_code
_entity_poly.pdbx_strand_id
1 'polypeptide(L)'
;MTAMQSIEGLDSWLAWAARAGAAHHSSLQSWLRCATAAYRTLNACTEGRTDAAAALLTRCTERVLLQLLKEHSGGWAAGPVDVGGTRLLLEFRRVPQVVQAPVRLRLASDLSMAAFGGQRYGYPGFGVPLATLSSYGGTSPQAMLQPHSGAFRNLTSWIEPDLRDPHGPLRLVLADPQRTPNVSVGGCTLTLARDTSAAYAWAMQVSNLARKGVWGLLGGRQIRDRVGVFLLDDYDPAKRPLLMIHGLGSIPLIWAHLTNAVWGSDDLRARYQVWQVVYETDLPLLAARSRIHEYLQEAWNVLDPGETAPARTQMVMVGHSLGGVIARLLCVDSGEGLWNAAFAVPPEALMASPSDLDKATSVFRFAAHPGIARAVFLAAPHRGVSTAIELDHLSSLLIPRRAPEVLALRRIARANPGAIQPTMRRALLQGWINSVATLQADHPVRMATELLLPPKNVQYHTIAGVKAGLGKQTDGMVPLDSAIIPGAESSLVVGGSHHLYDSPEVIAEVVRILRE
;
A
#
# COMPACT_ATOMS: atom_id res chain seq x y z
N MET A 1 -10.60 -44.88 26.91
CA MET A 1 -9.52 -45.04 25.89
C MET A 1 -9.86 -46.06 24.78
N THR A 2 -11.05 -46.58 24.66
CA THR A 2 -11.32 -47.78 23.85
C THR A 2 -12.12 -47.57 22.56
N ALA A 3 -12.59 -46.39 22.25
CA ALA A 3 -13.47 -46.17 21.06
C ALA A 3 -12.76 -45.60 19.83
N MET A 4 -11.46 -45.27 19.89
CA MET A 4 -10.75 -44.59 18.80
C MET A 4 -9.85 -45.48 17.95
N GLN A 5 -9.69 -46.77 18.29
CA GLN A 5 -8.81 -47.70 17.57
C GLN A 5 -9.44 -48.27 16.28
N SER A 6 -10.74 -48.04 16.04
CA SER A 6 -11.48 -48.65 14.94
C SER A 6 -11.99 -47.68 13.86
N ILE A 7 -11.51 -46.43 13.80
CA ILE A 7 -11.90 -45.53 12.70
C ILE A 7 -11.01 -45.85 11.49
N GLU A 8 -11.54 -46.67 10.57
CA GLU A 8 -10.92 -47.00 9.30
C GLU A 8 -11.71 -46.36 8.16
N GLY A 9 -11.00 -45.70 7.24
CA GLY A 9 -11.57 -45.10 6.05
C GLY A 9 -12.05 -43.64 6.17
N LEU A 10 -12.10 -42.97 5.03
CA LEU A 10 -12.45 -41.55 4.90
C LEU A 10 -13.85 -41.24 5.43
N ASP A 11 -14.84 -42.09 5.12
CA ASP A 11 -16.25 -41.85 5.47
C ASP A 11 -16.46 -41.87 7.00
N SER A 12 -15.73 -42.75 7.69
CA SER A 12 -15.74 -42.82 9.16
C SER A 12 -15.11 -41.57 9.78
N TRP A 13 -14.04 -41.06 9.20
CA TRP A 13 -13.40 -39.81 9.65
C TRP A 13 -14.24 -38.58 9.34
N LEU A 14 -14.93 -38.53 8.20
CA LEU A 14 -15.88 -37.47 7.87
C LEU A 14 -17.03 -37.41 8.88
N ALA A 15 -17.64 -38.58 9.19
CA ALA A 15 -18.69 -38.68 10.20
C ALA A 15 -18.20 -38.31 11.61
N TRP A 16 -16.99 -38.72 11.97
CA TRP A 16 -16.35 -38.31 13.25
C TRP A 16 -16.14 -36.80 13.30
N ALA A 17 -15.53 -36.20 12.27
CA ALA A 17 -15.24 -34.76 12.23
C ALA A 17 -16.51 -33.92 12.27
N ALA A 18 -17.61 -34.38 11.65
CA ALA A 18 -18.88 -33.71 11.74
C ALA A 18 -19.42 -33.65 13.18
N ARG A 19 -19.34 -34.75 13.92
CA ARG A 19 -19.73 -34.82 15.35
C ARG A 19 -18.78 -34.06 16.26
N ALA A 20 -17.46 -34.22 16.04
CA ALA A 20 -16.41 -33.58 16.82
C ALA A 20 -16.45 -32.04 16.72
N GLY A 21 -16.90 -31.52 15.56
CA GLY A 21 -17.07 -30.07 15.37
C GLY A 21 -18.19 -29.46 16.18
N ALA A 22 -19.20 -30.26 16.57
CA ALA A 22 -20.29 -29.83 17.47
C ALA A 22 -19.91 -29.97 18.96
N ALA A 23 -18.98 -30.89 19.28
CA ALA A 23 -18.51 -31.12 20.65
C ALA A 23 -17.12 -30.49 20.86
N HIS A 24 -16.99 -29.52 21.76
CA HIS A 24 -15.75 -28.79 22.06
C HIS A 24 -14.61 -29.63 22.68
N HIS A 25 -14.73 -30.97 22.73
CA HIS A 25 -13.85 -31.86 23.53
C HIS A 25 -13.05 -32.89 22.72
N SER A 26 -12.83 -32.68 21.41
CA SER A 26 -11.99 -33.60 20.62
C SER A 26 -10.51 -33.32 20.89
N SER A 27 -9.73 -34.38 21.21
CA SER A 27 -8.29 -34.24 21.46
C SER A 27 -7.53 -33.83 20.19
N LEU A 28 -6.46 -33.06 20.36
CA LEU A 28 -5.55 -32.69 19.26
C LEU A 28 -5.06 -33.93 18.48
N GLN A 29 -4.71 -34.99 19.22
CA GLN A 29 -4.23 -36.23 18.60
C GLN A 29 -5.28 -36.85 17.65
N SER A 30 -6.56 -36.72 17.96
CA SER A 30 -7.62 -37.18 17.07
C SER A 30 -7.68 -36.40 15.78
N TRP A 31 -7.51 -35.07 15.84
CA TRP A 31 -7.44 -34.23 14.66
C TRP A 31 -6.19 -34.51 13.81
N LEU A 32 -5.04 -34.79 14.44
CA LEU A 32 -3.81 -35.16 13.72
C LEU A 32 -3.92 -36.55 13.04
N ARG A 33 -4.56 -37.52 13.69
CA ARG A 33 -4.86 -38.83 13.06
C ARG A 33 -5.84 -38.68 11.89
N CYS A 34 -6.87 -37.87 12.06
CA CYS A 34 -7.82 -37.55 11.00
C CYS A 34 -7.11 -36.88 9.81
N ALA A 35 -6.21 -35.90 10.07
CA ALA A 35 -5.41 -35.24 9.04
C ALA A 35 -4.53 -36.25 8.28
N THR A 36 -3.88 -37.16 9.00
CA THR A 36 -3.05 -38.23 8.39
C THR A 36 -3.87 -39.14 7.49
N ALA A 37 -5.06 -39.57 7.93
CA ALA A 37 -5.93 -40.42 7.14
C ALA A 37 -6.45 -39.68 5.88
N ALA A 38 -6.87 -38.43 6.03
CA ALA A 38 -7.32 -37.57 4.93
C ALA A 38 -6.19 -37.35 3.91
N TYR A 39 -4.96 -37.06 4.37
CA TYR A 39 -3.80 -36.90 3.48
C TYR A 39 -3.46 -38.19 2.71
N ARG A 40 -3.49 -39.36 3.38
CA ARG A 40 -3.28 -40.66 2.71
C ARG A 40 -4.30 -40.93 1.61
N THR A 41 -5.59 -40.65 1.87
CA THR A 41 -6.65 -40.77 0.87
C THR A 41 -6.41 -39.82 -0.30
N LEU A 42 -6.02 -38.58 0.00
CA LEU A 42 -5.69 -37.58 -1.00
C LEU A 42 -4.49 -38.00 -1.84
N ASN A 43 -3.45 -38.55 -1.19
CA ASN A 43 -2.24 -39.05 -1.87
C ASN A 43 -2.51 -40.26 -2.77
N ALA A 44 -3.52 -41.07 -2.45
CA ALA A 44 -3.97 -42.17 -3.32
C ALA A 44 -4.72 -41.68 -4.57
N CYS A 45 -5.08 -40.39 -4.62
CA CYS A 45 -5.75 -39.72 -5.73
C CYS A 45 -6.94 -40.49 -6.29
N THR A 46 -7.80 -41.01 -5.40
CA THR A 46 -8.96 -41.83 -5.78
C THR A 46 -10.08 -40.94 -6.31
N GLU A 47 -10.56 -41.23 -7.51
CA GLU A 47 -11.66 -40.51 -8.14
C GLU A 47 -12.89 -40.46 -7.25
N GLY A 48 -13.55 -39.30 -7.18
CA GLY A 48 -14.75 -39.06 -6.36
C GLY A 48 -14.49 -38.86 -4.84
N ARG A 49 -13.25 -39.05 -4.35
CA ARG A 49 -12.90 -38.87 -2.93
C ARG A 49 -11.93 -37.72 -2.65
N THR A 50 -11.32 -37.18 -3.67
CA THR A 50 -10.27 -36.14 -3.57
C THR A 50 -10.80 -34.89 -2.89
N ASP A 51 -11.93 -34.36 -3.31
CA ASP A 51 -12.50 -33.12 -2.75
C ASP A 51 -12.90 -33.28 -1.28
N ALA A 52 -13.51 -34.42 -0.94
CA ALA A 52 -13.90 -34.71 0.44
C ALA A 52 -12.66 -34.87 1.36
N ALA A 53 -11.61 -35.52 0.86
CA ALA A 53 -10.35 -35.68 1.60
C ALA A 53 -9.62 -34.34 1.77
N ALA A 54 -9.59 -33.49 0.74
CA ALA A 54 -9.01 -32.16 0.78
C ALA A 54 -9.76 -31.26 1.79
N ALA A 55 -11.09 -31.26 1.76
CA ALA A 55 -11.93 -30.50 2.69
C ALA A 55 -11.74 -30.99 4.14
N LEU A 56 -11.67 -32.31 4.35
CA LEU A 56 -11.43 -32.89 5.67
C LEU A 56 -10.05 -32.51 6.22
N LEU A 57 -9.00 -32.60 5.38
CA LEU A 57 -7.64 -32.23 5.77
C LEU A 57 -7.55 -30.73 6.10
N THR A 58 -8.17 -29.87 5.32
CA THR A 58 -8.28 -28.43 5.59
C THR A 58 -8.91 -28.18 6.96
N ARG A 59 -10.04 -28.84 7.26
CA ARG A 59 -10.71 -28.71 8.55
C ARG A 59 -9.85 -29.21 9.73
N CYS A 60 -9.17 -30.34 9.55
CA CYS A 60 -8.25 -30.85 10.57
C CYS A 60 -7.11 -29.87 10.82
N THR A 61 -6.52 -29.32 9.76
CA THR A 61 -5.45 -28.31 9.83
C THR A 61 -5.91 -27.08 10.59
N GLU A 62 -7.11 -26.56 10.30
CA GLU A 62 -7.68 -25.42 11.01
C GLU A 62 -7.79 -25.67 12.52
N ARG A 63 -8.26 -26.86 12.93
CA ARG A 63 -8.39 -27.22 14.35
C ARG A 63 -7.05 -27.29 15.06
N VAL A 64 -6.03 -27.85 14.38
CA VAL A 64 -4.67 -27.88 14.91
C VAL A 64 -4.09 -26.47 15.01
N LEU A 65 -4.28 -25.64 14.00
CA LEU A 65 -3.83 -24.24 14.01
C LEU A 65 -4.48 -23.43 15.13
N LEU A 66 -5.79 -23.58 15.37
CA LEU A 66 -6.50 -22.90 16.46
C LEU A 66 -5.87 -23.21 17.82
N GLN A 67 -5.46 -24.45 18.08
CA GLN A 67 -4.79 -24.82 19.31
C GLN A 67 -3.35 -24.31 19.33
N LEU A 68 -2.61 -24.49 18.25
CA LEU A 68 -1.23 -24.04 18.13
C LEU A 68 -1.10 -22.53 18.35
N LEU A 69 -1.99 -21.73 17.75
CA LEU A 69 -2.00 -20.27 17.90
C LEU A 69 -2.33 -19.80 19.33
N LYS A 70 -3.00 -20.62 20.12
CA LYS A 70 -3.25 -20.34 21.56
C LYS A 70 -2.04 -20.65 22.44
N GLU A 71 -1.32 -21.74 22.13
CA GLU A 71 -0.25 -22.26 22.99
C GLU A 71 1.12 -21.67 22.64
N HIS A 72 1.36 -21.40 21.34
CA HIS A 72 2.65 -20.90 20.87
C HIS A 72 2.69 -19.37 20.90
N SER A 73 3.56 -18.83 21.75
CA SER A 73 3.77 -17.38 21.92
C SER A 73 5.08 -16.85 21.33
N GLY A 74 5.91 -17.75 20.79
CA GLY A 74 7.22 -17.43 20.21
C GLY A 74 7.16 -17.02 18.75
N GLY A 75 8.35 -16.79 18.17
CA GLY A 75 8.50 -16.58 16.72
C GLY A 75 8.27 -17.87 15.93
N TRP A 76 7.87 -17.73 14.69
CA TRP A 76 7.52 -18.84 13.79
C TRP A 76 8.66 -19.14 12.82
N ALA A 77 9.75 -19.69 13.33
CA ALA A 77 10.86 -20.17 12.50
C ALA A 77 10.58 -21.58 11.97
N ALA A 78 11.17 -21.93 10.83
CA ALA A 78 11.17 -23.31 10.35
C ALA A 78 11.83 -24.22 11.38
N GLY A 79 11.27 -25.42 11.59
CA GLY A 79 11.75 -26.38 12.57
C GLY A 79 10.66 -26.91 13.49
N PRO A 80 11.04 -27.54 14.61
CA PRO A 80 10.08 -28.14 15.52
C PRO A 80 9.25 -27.10 16.28
N VAL A 81 7.96 -27.38 16.41
CA VAL A 81 7.00 -26.63 17.21
C VAL A 81 6.13 -27.61 18.00
N ASP A 82 5.98 -27.35 19.29
CA ASP A 82 5.20 -28.22 20.17
C ASP A 82 3.77 -27.65 20.34
N VAL A 83 2.76 -28.52 20.26
CA VAL A 83 1.35 -28.21 20.47
C VAL A 83 0.66 -29.38 21.17
N GLY A 84 0.01 -29.14 22.29
CA GLY A 84 -0.70 -30.19 23.05
C GLY A 84 0.14 -31.42 23.36
N GLY A 85 1.44 -31.24 23.63
CA GLY A 85 2.38 -32.34 23.88
C GLY A 85 2.80 -33.13 22.63
N THR A 86 2.42 -32.68 21.44
CA THR A 86 2.82 -33.28 20.16
C THR A 86 3.76 -32.34 19.41
N ARG A 87 4.85 -32.91 18.87
CA ARG A 87 5.82 -32.16 18.07
C ARG A 87 5.45 -32.19 16.60
N LEU A 88 5.31 -31.00 15.99
CA LEU A 88 5.16 -30.79 14.55
C LEU A 88 6.43 -30.16 13.98
N LEU A 89 6.67 -30.32 12.68
CA LEU A 89 7.71 -29.59 11.97
C LEU A 89 7.08 -28.48 11.15
N LEU A 90 7.42 -27.23 11.46
CA LEU A 90 7.02 -26.08 10.67
C LEU A 90 7.90 -25.97 9.43
N GLU A 91 7.29 -25.96 8.25
CA GLU A 91 7.98 -25.87 6.96
C GLU A 91 7.44 -24.70 6.14
N PHE A 92 8.33 -23.78 5.74
CA PHE A 92 7.98 -22.72 4.79
C PHE A 92 8.35 -23.16 3.38
N ARG A 93 7.35 -23.31 2.51
CA ARG A 93 7.53 -23.81 1.15
C ARG A 93 7.37 -22.69 0.15
N ARG A 94 8.45 -22.38 -0.61
CA ARG A 94 8.48 -21.29 -1.61
C ARG A 94 8.08 -19.91 -1.06
N VAL A 95 8.33 -19.67 0.21
CA VAL A 95 8.26 -18.34 0.81
C VAL A 95 9.63 -17.66 0.61
N PRO A 96 9.70 -16.39 0.20
CA PRO A 96 10.96 -15.70 -0.02
C PRO A 96 11.86 -15.74 1.22
N GLN A 97 13.13 -16.12 1.06
CA GLN A 97 14.11 -16.20 2.16
C GLN A 97 14.52 -14.81 2.70
N VAL A 98 14.25 -13.74 1.94
CA VAL A 98 14.55 -12.36 2.34
C VAL A 98 13.67 -11.89 3.51
N VAL A 99 12.63 -12.65 3.83
CA VAL A 99 11.69 -12.33 4.89
C VAL A 99 12.14 -12.99 6.17
N GLN A 100 12.31 -12.19 7.22
CA GLN A 100 12.50 -12.74 8.57
C GLN A 100 11.32 -13.65 8.94
N ALA A 101 11.60 -14.70 9.73
CA ALA A 101 10.56 -15.58 10.24
C ALA A 101 9.41 -14.76 10.83
N PRO A 102 8.14 -15.12 10.56
CA PRO A 102 7.02 -14.41 11.13
C PRO A 102 7.10 -14.38 12.65
N VAL A 103 6.85 -13.22 13.23
CA VAL A 103 6.73 -13.07 14.69
C VAL A 103 5.32 -13.39 15.16
N ARG A 104 4.33 -13.27 14.29
CA ARG A 104 2.94 -13.62 14.57
C ARG A 104 2.23 -14.21 13.37
N LEU A 105 1.30 -15.11 13.66
CA LEU A 105 0.36 -15.72 12.72
C LEU A 105 -1.07 -15.50 13.22
N ARG A 106 -2.01 -15.34 12.30
CA ARG A 106 -3.46 -15.33 12.59
C ARG A 106 -4.21 -16.05 11.48
N LEU A 107 -5.32 -16.69 11.83
CA LEU A 107 -6.25 -17.16 10.80
C LEU A 107 -6.80 -15.97 10.02
N ALA A 108 -6.89 -16.11 8.71
CA ALA A 108 -7.47 -15.07 7.87
C ALA A 108 -8.93 -14.80 8.25
N SER A 109 -9.68 -15.86 8.64
CA SER A 109 -11.07 -15.78 9.09
C SER A 109 -11.29 -14.89 10.30
N ASP A 110 -10.29 -14.76 11.19
CA ASP A 110 -10.39 -13.99 12.44
C ASP A 110 -10.17 -12.48 12.23
N LEU A 111 -9.80 -12.06 11.02
CA LEU A 111 -9.46 -10.69 10.73
C LEU A 111 -10.68 -9.91 10.21
N SER A 112 -10.95 -8.75 10.84
CA SER A 112 -12.03 -7.86 10.43
C SER A 112 -11.67 -7.11 9.14
N MET A 113 -12.61 -7.04 8.22
CA MET A 113 -12.51 -6.27 6.97
C MET A 113 -13.09 -4.85 7.09
N ALA A 114 -13.27 -4.33 8.30
CA ALA A 114 -13.86 -3.00 8.52
C ALA A 114 -13.07 -1.88 7.80
N ALA A 115 -11.74 -2.02 7.67
CA ALA A 115 -10.90 -1.08 6.94
C ALA A 115 -11.22 -1.01 5.42
N PHE A 116 -11.97 -1.97 4.89
CA PHE A 116 -12.36 -2.09 3.49
C PHE A 116 -13.90 -2.09 3.32
N GLY A 117 -14.62 -1.49 4.25
CA GLY A 117 -16.09 -1.49 4.22
C GLY A 117 -16.72 -2.88 4.25
N GLY A 118 -16.02 -3.88 4.80
CA GLY A 118 -16.45 -5.28 4.82
C GLY A 118 -16.02 -6.11 3.61
N GLN A 119 -15.42 -5.51 2.58
CA GLN A 119 -15.03 -6.21 1.35
C GLN A 119 -13.85 -7.15 1.58
N ARG A 120 -14.05 -8.44 1.35
CA ARG A 120 -13.05 -9.51 1.41
C ARG A 120 -12.86 -10.16 0.05
N TYR A 121 -11.62 -10.35 -0.35
CA TYR A 121 -11.24 -11.14 -1.52
C TYR A 121 -10.63 -12.46 -1.06
N GLY A 122 -11.53 -13.43 -0.79
CA GLY A 122 -11.20 -14.81 -0.44
C GLY A 122 -11.51 -15.75 -1.59
N TYR A 123 -10.62 -16.70 -1.84
CA TYR A 123 -10.77 -17.70 -2.89
C TYR A 123 -10.72 -19.07 -2.25
N PRO A 124 -11.80 -19.86 -2.41
CA PRO A 124 -11.87 -21.20 -1.86
C PRO A 124 -10.84 -22.13 -2.50
N GLY A 125 -10.40 -23.13 -1.74
CA GLY A 125 -9.41 -24.10 -2.20
C GLY A 125 -8.92 -24.98 -1.07
N PHE A 126 -7.77 -25.62 -1.28
CA PHE A 126 -7.14 -26.51 -0.33
C PHE A 126 -6.29 -25.74 0.68
N GLY A 127 -6.36 -26.14 1.95
CA GLY A 127 -5.59 -25.56 3.05
C GLY A 127 -6.26 -24.37 3.72
N VAL A 128 -5.65 -23.88 4.79
CA VAL A 128 -6.18 -22.83 5.67
C VAL A 128 -5.46 -21.52 5.41
N PRO A 129 -6.15 -20.46 4.95
CA PRO A 129 -5.55 -19.15 4.77
C PRO A 129 -5.14 -18.50 6.09
N LEU A 130 -3.93 -17.96 6.12
CA LEU A 130 -3.29 -17.29 7.25
C LEU A 130 -2.80 -15.91 6.86
N ALA A 131 -2.81 -14.99 7.79
CA ALA A 131 -2.05 -13.76 7.73
C ALA A 131 -0.83 -13.85 8.64
N THR A 132 0.31 -13.34 8.17
CA THR A 132 1.56 -13.32 8.93
C THR A 132 2.07 -11.90 9.10
N LEU A 133 2.73 -11.65 10.22
CA LEU A 133 3.50 -10.44 10.48
C LEU A 133 4.94 -10.85 10.76
N SER A 134 5.86 -10.38 9.92
CA SER A 134 7.30 -10.42 10.19
C SER A 134 7.75 -9.09 10.77
N SER A 135 8.73 -9.11 11.69
CA SER A 135 9.27 -7.86 12.24
C SER A 135 9.89 -7.00 11.14
N TYR A 136 9.75 -5.68 11.30
CA TYR A 136 10.63 -4.75 10.58
C TYR A 136 12.06 -5.01 11.09
N GLY A 137 12.92 -5.40 10.23
CA GLY A 137 14.27 -5.68 10.70
C GLY A 137 15.15 -6.29 9.62
N GLY A 138 15.77 -5.44 8.88
CA GLY A 138 16.93 -5.73 8.08
C GLY A 138 17.75 -4.46 7.99
N THR A 139 19.06 -4.59 8.04
CA THR A 139 19.99 -3.51 7.71
C THR A 139 20.18 -3.39 6.19
N SER A 140 19.47 -4.23 5.40
CA SER A 140 19.55 -4.13 3.94
C SER A 140 18.84 -2.86 3.45
N PRO A 141 19.36 -2.19 2.41
CA PRO A 141 18.69 -1.03 1.82
C PRO A 141 17.24 -1.31 1.42
N GLN A 142 16.92 -2.51 0.91
CA GLN A 142 15.56 -2.89 0.54
C GLN A 142 14.61 -2.96 1.75
N ALA A 143 15.11 -3.33 2.94
CA ALA A 143 14.31 -3.33 4.16
C ALA A 143 13.83 -1.93 4.54
N MET A 144 14.59 -0.88 4.20
CA MET A 144 14.19 0.51 4.45
C MET A 144 12.96 0.94 3.65
N LEU A 145 12.67 0.27 2.53
CA LEU A 145 11.48 0.51 1.71
C LEU A 145 10.25 -0.29 2.17
N GLN A 146 10.35 -1.07 3.24
CA GLN A 146 9.20 -1.77 3.82
C GLN A 146 8.48 -0.89 4.85
N PRO A 147 7.15 -1.05 5.02
CA PRO A 147 6.42 -0.34 6.06
C PRO A 147 7.00 -0.61 7.45
N HIS A 148 7.13 0.42 8.28
CA HIS A 148 7.67 0.28 9.65
C HIS A 148 6.83 -0.61 10.58
N SER A 149 5.59 -0.91 10.23
CA SER A 149 4.75 -1.88 10.94
C SER A 149 5.19 -3.33 10.76
N GLY A 150 6.14 -3.59 9.88
CA GLY A 150 6.59 -4.91 9.48
C GLY A 150 6.01 -5.37 8.14
N ALA A 151 6.46 -6.52 7.67
CA ALA A 151 5.96 -7.15 6.47
C ALA A 151 4.77 -8.05 6.79
N PHE A 152 3.64 -7.79 6.15
CA PHE A 152 2.43 -8.60 6.24
C PHE A 152 2.28 -9.45 4.99
N ARG A 153 1.99 -10.77 5.17
CA ARG A 153 1.84 -11.69 4.05
C ARG A 153 0.66 -12.61 4.26
N ASN A 154 0.05 -13.00 3.16
CA ASN A 154 -0.95 -14.06 3.14
C ASN A 154 -0.25 -15.38 2.83
N LEU A 155 -0.45 -16.38 3.68
CA LEU A 155 0.03 -17.75 3.48
C LEU A 155 -1.16 -18.71 3.52
N THR A 156 -0.92 -19.95 3.07
CA THR A 156 -1.87 -21.05 3.21
C THR A 156 -1.17 -22.23 3.84
N SER A 157 -1.83 -22.88 4.79
CA SER A 157 -1.25 -23.95 5.58
C SER A 157 -2.04 -25.26 5.47
N TRP A 158 -1.31 -26.38 5.50
CA TRP A 158 -1.88 -27.72 5.60
C TRP A 158 -0.93 -28.66 6.36
N ILE A 159 -1.49 -29.77 6.88
CA ILE A 159 -0.71 -30.82 7.53
C ILE A 159 -0.31 -31.87 6.49
N GLU A 160 0.97 -32.26 6.54
CA GLU A 160 1.56 -33.24 5.64
C GLU A 160 2.33 -34.30 6.45
N PRO A 161 1.87 -35.59 6.49
CA PRO A 161 2.62 -36.66 7.11
C PRO A 161 3.81 -37.10 6.24
N ASP A 162 4.84 -37.66 6.86
CA ASP A 162 5.85 -38.40 6.11
C ASP A 162 5.27 -39.78 5.77
N LEU A 163 5.08 -40.04 4.48
CA LEU A 163 4.53 -41.32 4.01
C LEU A 163 5.58 -42.47 4.07
N ARG A 164 6.88 -42.15 4.21
CA ARG A 164 7.98 -43.13 4.32
C ARG A 164 8.23 -43.53 5.76
N ASP A 165 7.96 -42.63 6.70
CA ASP A 165 8.05 -42.88 8.14
C ASP A 165 6.70 -42.61 8.84
N PRO A 166 5.88 -43.63 9.04
CA PRO A 166 4.59 -43.51 9.72
C PRO A 166 4.66 -42.99 11.16
N HIS A 167 5.84 -43.05 11.79
CA HIS A 167 6.11 -42.57 13.14
C HIS A 167 6.86 -41.25 13.17
N GLY A 168 7.23 -40.72 12.00
CA GLY A 168 7.88 -39.43 11.85
C GLY A 168 6.97 -38.28 12.23
N PRO A 169 7.56 -37.11 12.52
CA PRO A 169 6.78 -35.92 12.87
C PRO A 169 5.96 -35.43 11.68
N LEU A 170 4.72 -35.01 11.96
CA LEU A 170 3.89 -34.36 10.96
C LEU A 170 4.46 -32.98 10.62
N ARG A 171 4.42 -32.60 9.35
CA ARG A 171 4.79 -31.27 8.89
C ARG A 171 3.55 -30.37 8.86
N LEU A 172 3.69 -29.18 9.42
CA LEU A 172 2.76 -28.07 9.20
C LEU A 172 3.39 -27.17 8.13
N VAL A 173 2.89 -27.32 6.90
CA VAL A 173 3.41 -26.61 5.74
C VAL A 173 2.73 -25.24 5.65
N LEU A 174 3.51 -24.19 5.40
CA LEU A 174 3.07 -22.86 5.07
C LEU A 174 3.63 -22.48 3.70
N ALA A 175 2.77 -22.11 2.77
CA ALA A 175 3.17 -21.70 1.42
C ALA A 175 2.54 -20.36 1.04
N ASP A 176 3.22 -19.61 0.18
CA ASP A 176 2.66 -18.42 -0.43
C ASP A 176 1.75 -18.83 -1.60
N PRO A 177 0.41 -18.69 -1.48
CA PRO A 177 -0.53 -19.11 -2.52
C PRO A 177 -0.46 -18.22 -3.78
N GLN A 178 0.20 -17.06 -3.69
CA GLN A 178 0.39 -16.18 -4.85
C GLN A 178 1.56 -16.65 -5.71
N ARG A 179 2.62 -17.22 -5.09
CA ARG A 179 3.78 -17.79 -5.77
C ARG A 179 3.60 -19.26 -6.13
N THR A 180 2.76 -19.93 -5.36
CA THR A 180 2.45 -21.36 -5.56
C THR A 180 0.95 -21.54 -5.48
N PRO A 181 0.20 -21.23 -6.56
CA PRO A 181 -1.26 -21.31 -6.54
C PRO A 181 -1.76 -22.75 -6.43
N ASN A 182 -0.96 -23.71 -6.82
CA ASN A 182 -1.31 -25.13 -6.81
C ASN A 182 -0.26 -25.98 -6.08
N VAL A 183 -0.71 -27.04 -5.46
CA VAL A 183 0.14 -28.09 -4.85
C VAL A 183 -0.28 -29.45 -5.38
N SER A 184 0.72 -30.33 -5.60
CA SER A 184 0.46 -31.72 -6.01
C SER A 184 0.61 -32.66 -4.81
N VAL A 185 -0.41 -33.49 -4.58
CA VAL A 185 -0.41 -34.53 -3.56
C VAL A 185 -0.82 -35.83 -4.24
N GLY A 186 0.08 -36.82 -4.28
CA GLY A 186 -0.18 -38.14 -4.89
C GLY A 186 -0.63 -38.11 -6.35
N GLY A 187 -0.22 -37.09 -7.13
CA GLY A 187 -0.63 -36.91 -8.51
C GLY A 187 -1.88 -36.05 -8.71
N CYS A 188 -2.64 -35.79 -7.67
CA CYS A 188 -3.75 -34.81 -7.70
C CYS A 188 -3.20 -33.39 -7.60
N THR A 189 -3.64 -32.47 -8.45
CA THR A 189 -3.34 -31.04 -8.37
C THR A 189 -4.46 -30.32 -7.66
N LEU A 190 -4.12 -29.61 -6.56
CA LEU A 190 -5.06 -28.88 -5.73
C LEU A 190 -4.73 -27.40 -5.77
N THR A 191 -5.73 -26.57 -6.06
CA THR A 191 -5.59 -25.12 -5.95
C THR A 191 -5.64 -24.72 -4.47
N LEU A 192 -4.65 -23.94 -4.01
CA LEU A 192 -4.60 -23.47 -2.64
C LEU A 192 -5.70 -22.43 -2.35
N ALA A 193 -6.35 -22.58 -1.21
CA ALA A 193 -7.19 -21.52 -0.66
C ALA A 193 -6.35 -20.29 -0.39
N ARG A 194 -6.89 -19.09 -0.67
CA ARG A 194 -6.17 -17.84 -0.42
C ARG A 194 -7.11 -16.73 0.04
N ASP A 195 -6.59 -15.83 0.84
CA ASP A 195 -7.24 -14.58 1.23
C ASP A 195 -6.26 -13.44 0.99
N THR A 196 -6.54 -12.60 -0.01
CA THR A 196 -5.64 -11.51 -0.38
C THR A 196 -5.88 -10.25 0.44
N SER A 197 -6.98 -10.19 1.20
CA SER A 197 -7.35 -9.05 2.05
C SER A 197 -6.78 -9.16 3.47
N ALA A 198 -6.64 -10.39 4.00
CA ALA A 198 -6.44 -10.63 5.42
C ALA A 198 -5.17 -9.99 5.99
N ALA A 199 -4.03 -10.17 5.34
CA ALA A 199 -2.76 -9.62 5.83
C ALA A 199 -2.78 -8.09 5.83
N TYR A 200 -3.34 -7.46 4.82
CA TYR A 200 -3.45 -6.01 4.74
C TYR A 200 -4.47 -5.45 5.74
N ALA A 201 -5.59 -6.12 5.93
CA ALA A 201 -6.54 -5.76 6.99
C ALA A 201 -5.87 -5.76 8.37
N TRP A 202 -5.03 -6.77 8.62
CA TRP A 202 -4.26 -6.82 9.86
C TRP A 202 -3.21 -5.71 9.95
N ALA A 203 -2.48 -5.43 8.87
CA ALA A 203 -1.55 -4.29 8.79
C ALA A 203 -2.24 -2.97 9.15
N MET A 204 -3.44 -2.74 8.65
CA MET A 204 -4.26 -1.56 8.95
C MET A 204 -4.63 -1.48 10.43
N GLN A 205 -5.03 -2.61 11.05
CA GLN A 205 -5.40 -2.66 12.47
C GLN A 205 -4.23 -2.38 13.42
N VAL A 206 -3.02 -2.86 13.09
CA VAL A 206 -1.84 -2.67 13.96
C VAL A 206 -1.06 -1.41 13.64
N SER A 207 -1.31 -0.79 12.49
CA SER A 207 -0.65 0.46 12.14
C SER A 207 -1.13 1.58 13.05
N ASN A 208 -0.19 2.24 13.74
CA ASN A 208 -0.50 3.43 14.54
C ASN A 208 -0.69 4.69 13.65
N LEU A 209 -0.75 4.53 12.33
CA LEU A 209 -0.87 5.65 11.38
C LEU A 209 -2.21 6.38 11.54
N ALA A 210 -3.31 5.67 11.80
CA ALA A 210 -4.62 6.28 12.00
C ALA A 210 -4.65 7.29 13.14
N ARG A 211 -3.89 7.06 14.22
CA ARG A 211 -3.73 8.01 15.33
C ARG A 211 -2.81 9.18 14.98
N LYS A 212 -2.05 9.11 13.88
CA LYS A 212 -1.03 10.08 13.48
C LYS A 212 -1.46 11.00 12.34
N GLY A 213 -2.61 10.76 11.70
CA GLY A 213 -3.10 11.57 10.59
C GLY A 213 -3.22 13.06 10.96
N VAL A 214 -3.73 13.37 12.14
CA VAL A 214 -3.80 14.74 12.66
C VAL A 214 -2.41 15.30 12.98
N TRP A 215 -1.47 14.45 13.41
CA TRP A 215 -0.09 14.85 13.71
C TRP A 215 0.75 15.17 12.47
N GLY A 216 0.34 14.71 11.29
CA GLY A 216 0.94 15.09 10.00
C GLY A 216 0.81 16.59 9.72
N LEU A 217 -0.30 17.18 10.11
CA LEU A 217 -0.53 18.64 10.05
C LEU A 217 0.31 19.40 11.09
N LEU A 218 0.54 18.81 12.26
CA LEU A 218 1.22 19.43 13.39
C LEU A 218 2.75 19.29 13.37
N GLY A 219 3.33 18.63 12.36
CA GLY A 219 4.76 18.64 12.12
C GLY A 219 5.65 17.94 13.15
N GLY A 220 5.16 16.92 13.84
CA GLY A 220 5.92 16.22 14.87
C GLY A 220 7.19 15.51 14.35
N ARG A 221 8.28 15.49 15.13
CA ARG A 221 9.56 14.78 14.86
C ARG A 221 9.34 13.32 14.41
N GLN A 222 8.28 12.67 14.90
CA GLN A 222 7.96 11.27 14.63
C GLN A 222 7.56 10.97 13.17
N ILE A 223 7.21 11.96 12.35
CA ILE A 223 6.92 11.76 10.92
C ILE A 223 8.20 11.87 10.11
N ARG A 224 9.15 12.73 10.49
CA ARG A 224 10.41 12.90 9.75
C ARG A 224 11.22 11.61 9.62
N ASP A 225 11.12 10.74 10.62
CA ASP A 225 11.84 9.45 10.61
C ASP A 225 11.12 8.38 9.78
N ARG A 226 10.02 8.74 9.09
CA ARG A 226 9.13 7.81 8.40
C ARG A 226 8.62 8.30 7.04
N VAL A 227 9.27 9.30 6.47
CA VAL A 227 8.97 9.78 5.12
C VAL A 227 9.69 8.94 4.08
N GLY A 228 9.12 8.79 2.89
CA GLY A 228 9.72 8.03 1.81
C GLY A 228 8.69 7.29 0.97
N VAL A 229 9.18 6.44 0.09
CA VAL A 229 8.41 5.48 -0.68
C VAL A 229 8.44 4.13 0.04
N PHE A 230 7.27 3.53 0.22
CA PHE A 230 7.12 2.23 0.87
C PHE A 230 6.44 1.23 -0.06
N LEU A 231 7.07 0.07 -0.20
CA LEU A 231 6.54 -1.06 -0.97
C LEU A 231 5.69 -1.93 -0.05
N LEU A 232 4.46 -2.19 -0.45
CA LEU A 232 3.57 -3.10 0.28
C LEU A 232 3.78 -4.56 -0.13
N ASP A 233 4.33 -4.77 -1.33
CA ASP A 233 4.73 -6.07 -1.88
C ASP A 233 6.26 -6.19 -1.93
N ASP A 234 6.76 -7.41 -2.15
CA ASP A 234 8.15 -7.60 -2.56
C ASP A 234 8.37 -6.95 -3.93
N TYR A 235 9.53 -6.33 -4.10
CA TYR A 235 9.88 -5.76 -5.39
C TYR A 235 9.98 -6.84 -6.47
N ASP A 236 9.31 -6.59 -7.58
CA ASP A 236 9.36 -7.40 -8.78
C ASP A 236 9.72 -6.50 -9.98
N PRO A 237 10.90 -6.67 -10.61
CA PRO A 237 11.34 -5.83 -11.72
C PRO A 237 10.46 -5.93 -12.97
N ALA A 238 9.62 -6.96 -13.07
CA ALA A 238 8.68 -7.14 -14.19
C ALA A 238 7.32 -6.47 -13.95
N LYS A 239 6.98 -6.11 -12.71
CA LYS A 239 5.68 -5.49 -12.38
C LYS A 239 5.77 -3.97 -12.37
N ARG A 240 4.73 -3.34 -12.89
CA ARG A 240 4.59 -1.87 -12.92
C ARG A 240 4.38 -1.33 -11.49
N PRO A 241 5.15 -0.34 -11.03
CA PRO A 241 4.82 0.36 -9.78
C PRO A 241 3.51 1.13 -9.91
N LEU A 242 2.60 0.89 -8.97
CA LEU A 242 1.41 1.70 -8.74
C LEU A 242 1.67 2.61 -7.55
N LEU A 243 2.12 3.82 -7.82
CA LEU A 243 2.48 4.81 -6.82
C LEU A 243 1.25 5.58 -6.36
N MET A 244 0.96 5.57 -5.07
CA MET A 244 -0.19 6.25 -4.48
C MET A 244 0.27 7.41 -3.59
N ILE A 245 -0.22 8.65 -3.90
CA ILE A 245 0.17 9.89 -3.23
C ILE A 245 -1.07 10.50 -2.55
N HIS A 246 -1.08 10.51 -1.22
CA HIS A 246 -2.20 11.04 -0.43
C HIS A 246 -2.27 12.57 -0.40
N GLY A 247 -3.39 13.12 0.07
CA GLY A 247 -3.64 14.55 0.14
C GLY A 247 -3.14 15.23 1.41
N LEU A 248 -3.46 16.53 1.53
CA LEU A 248 -3.14 17.37 2.68
C LEU A 248 -3.77 16.81 3.95
N GLY A 249 -2.97 16.75 5.02
CA GLY A 249 -3.43 16.25 6.33
C GLY A 249 -3.83 14.79 6.36
N SER A 250 -3.56 14.05 5.30
CA SER A 250 -3.90 12.66 5.12
C SER A 250 -2.69 11.74 5.30
N ILE A 251 -2.92 10.45 5.15
CA ILE A 251 -1.93 9.38 5.30
C ILE A 251 -2.22 8.27 4.28
N PRO A 252 -1.27 7.35 4.01
CA PRO A 252 -1.48 6.28 3.04
C PRO A 252 -2.68 5.35 3.30
N LEU A 253 -3.25 5.36 4.51
CA LEU A 253 -4.41 4.53 4.85
C LEU A 253 -5.65 4.83 3.99
N ILE A 254 -5.74 6.03 3.38
CA ILE A 254 -6.83 6.35 2.43
C ILE A 254 -6.86 5.39 1.23
N TRP A 255 -5.74 4.76 0.90
CA TRP A 255 -5.62 3.83 -0.21
C TRP A 255 -6.06 2.40 0.10
N ALA A 256 -6.60 2.16 1.31
CA ALA A 256 -6.99 0.84 1.78
C ALA A 256 -7.90 0.10 0.82
N HIS A 257 -8.99 0.73 0.40
CA HIS A 257 -9.97 0.14 -0.51
C HIS A 257 -9.38 -0.15 -1.90
N LEU A 258 -8.64 0.80 -2.47
CA LEU A 258 -8.01 0.62 -3.78
C LEU A 258 -6.94 -0.47 -3.75
N THR A 259 -6.07 -0.46 -2.73
CA THR A 259 -5.05 -1.52 -2.55
C THR A 259 -5.70 -2.90 -2.43
N ASN A 260 -6.76 -3.00 -1.62
CA ASN A 260 -7.52 -4.24 -1.47
C ASN A 260 -8.13 -4.72 -2.79
N ALA A 261 -8.68 -3.81 -3.61
CA ALA A 261 -9.23 -4.13 -4.93
C ALA A 261 -8.16 -4.58 -5.92
N VAL A 262 -6.98 -3.93 -5.94
CA VAL A 262 -5.85 -4.33 -6.79
C VAL A 262 -5.35 -5.73 -6.41
N TRP A 263 -5.17 -6.02 -5.12
CA TRP A 263 -4.75 -7.34 -4.67
C TRP A 263 -5.82 -8.41 -4.80
N GLY A 264 -7.09 -8.01 -4.75
CA GLY A 264 -8.24 -8.90 -4.99
C GLY A 264 -8.41 -9.31 -6.45
N SER A 265 -7.72 -8.67 -7.38
CA SER A 265 -7.84 -8.90 -8.83
C SER A 265 -6.57 -9.58 -9.34
N ASP A 266 -6.67 -10.83 -9.83
CA ASP A 266 -5.52 -11.62 -10.26
C ASP A 266 -4.75 -10.96 -11.42
N ASP A 267 -5.46 -10.37 -12.36
CA ASP A 267 -4.90 -9.65 -13.51
C ASP A 267 -4.16 -8.38 -13.09
N LEU A 268 -4.67 -7.62 -12.13
CA LEU A 268 -4.01 -6.42 -11.63
C LEU A 268 -2.81 -6.78 -10.76
N ARG A 269 -2.94 -7.76 -9.87
CA ARG A 269 -1.84 -8.22 -9.03
C ARG A 269 -0.69 -8.84 -9.84
N ALA A 270 -0.98 -9.45 -10.98
CA ALA A 270 0.06 -9.95 -11.88
C ALA A 270 0.83 -8.82 -12.56
N ARG A 271 0.20 -7.66 -12.81
CA ARG A 271 0.78 -6.53 -13.54
C ARG A 271 1.37 -5.44 -12.66
N TYR A 272 0.84 -5.25 -11.44
CA TYR A 272 1.18 -4.14 -10.56
C TYR A 272 1.77 -4.59 -9.24
N GLN A 273 2.63 -3.74 -8.68
CA GLN A 273 3.11 -3.76 -7.30
C GLN A 273 2.78 -2.42 -6.64
N VAL A 274 2.23 -2.45 -5.42
CA VAL A 274 1.71 -1.25 -4.76
C VAL A 274 2.81 -0.53 -4.01
N TRP A 275 3.03 0.73 -4.36
CA TRP A 275 3.93 1.66 -3.69
C TRP A 275 3.13 2.80 -3.08
N GLN A 276 3.47 3.19 -1.85
CA GLN A 276 2.81 4.31 -1.15
C GLN A 276 3.84 5.34 -0.71
N VAL A 277 3.47 6.62 -0.86
CA VAL A 277 4.30 7.73 -0.41
C VAL A 277 3.84 8.19 0.97
N VAL A 278 4.78 8.38 1.88
CA VAL A 278 4.59 9.13 3.12
C VAL A 278 5.43 10.38 3.02
N TYR A 279 4.82 11.54 3.15
CA TYR A 279 5.51 12.81 3.05
C TYR A 279 4.93 13.87 3.99
N GLU A 280 5.66 14.93 4.20
CA GLU A 280 5.25 16.07 5.01
C GLU A 280 4.27 16.95 4.21
N THR A 281 2.97 16.81 4.50
CA THR A 281 1.90 17.43 3.71
C THR A 281 1.77 18.95 3.89
N ASP A 282 2.45 19.54 4.86
CA ASP A 282 2.50 20.99 5.11
C ASP A 282 3.63 21.72 4.34
N LEU A 283 4.50 20.98 3.65
CA LEU A 283 5.49 21.58 2.76
C LEU A 283 4.82 22.37 1.62
N PRO A 284 5.42 23.47 1.17
CA PRO A 284 4.98 24.15 -0.05
C PRO A 284 4.89 23.17 -1.23
N LEU A 285 3.90 23.33 -2.11
CA LEU A 285 3.60 22.42 -3.20
C LEU A 285 4.85 21.95 -3.97
N LEU A 286 5.69 22.88 -4.42
CA LEU A 286 6.88 22.54 -5.20
C LEU A 286 7.97 21.86 -4.36
N ALA A 287 8.10 22.21 -3.08
CA ALA A 287 9.03 21.55 -2.16
C ALA A 287 8.56 20.10 -1.87
N ALA A 288 7.27 19.88 -1.69
CA ALA A 288 6.70 18.53 -1.54
C ALA A 288 6.94 17.68 -2.81
N ARG A 289 6.78 18.28 -4.01
CA ARG A 289 7.09 17.63 -5.28
C ARG A 289 8.58 17.23 -5.36
N SER A 290 9.48 18.14 -5.00
CA SER A 290 10.93 17.88 -5.02
C SER A 290 11.29 16.71 -4.09
N ARG A 291 10.76 16.72 -2.86
CA ARG A 291 10.98 15.64 -1.89
C ARG A 291 10.48 14.29 -2.37
N ILE A 292 9.28 14.23 -2.95
CA ILE A 292 8.75 12.97 -3.47
C ILE A 292 9.60 12.47 -4.65
N HIS A 293 10.08 13.37 -5.49
CA HIS A 293 11.01 13.01 -6.55
C HIS A 293 12.32 12.41 -6.00
N GLU A 294 12.90 13.02 -4.96
CA GLU A 294 14.09 12.51 -4.26
C GLU A 294 13.83 11.12 -3.67
N TYR A 295 12.71 10.91 -2.98
CA TYR A 295 12.33 9.60 -2.42
C TYR A 295 12.19 8.52 -3.50
N LEU A 296 11.65 8.87 -4.67
CA LEU A 296 11.56 7.95 -5.80
C LEU A 296 12.95 7.61 -6.34
N GLN A 297 13.84 8.59 -6.47
CA GLN A 297 15.23 8.35 -6.89
C GLN A 297 15.97 7.44 -5.90
N GLU A 298 15.85 7.71 -4.59
CA GLU A 298 16.42 6.89 -3.53
C GLU A 298 15.89 5.44 -3.59
N ALA A 299 14.58 5.27 -3.77
CA ALA A 299 13.98 3.96 -3.91
C ALA A 299 14.54 3.21 -5.14
N TRP A 300 14.63 3.89 -6.29
CA TRP A 300 15.18 3.31 -7.50
C TRP A 300 16.67 2.96 -7.39
N ASN A 301 17.47 3.78 -6.73
CA ASN A 301 18.88 3.49 -6.48
C ASN A 301 19.08 2.22 -5.65
N VAL A 302 18.12 1.91 -4.77
CA VAL A 302 18.14 0.69 -3.95
C VAL A 302 17.62 -0.53 -4.72
N LEU A 303 16.53 -0.35 -5.49
CA LEU A 303 15.81 -1.47 -6.12
C LEU A 303 16.43 -1.89 -7.46
N ASP A 304 16.96 -0.94 -8.20
CA ASP A 304 17.49 -1.15 -9.56
C ASP A 304 18.65 -0.18 -9.85
N PRO A 305 19.80 -0.37 -9.17
CA PRO A 305 20.97 0.50 -9.34
C PRO A 305 21.57 0.43 -10.75
N GLY A 306 21.27 -0.61 -11.51
CA GLY A 306 21.71 -0.78 -12.91
C GLY A 306 20.79 -0.14 -13.93
N GLU A 307 19.68 0.43 -13.53
CA GLU A 307 18.69 1.11 -14.38
C GLU A 307 18.13 0.25 -15.53
N THR A 308 18.02 -1.06 -15.31
CA THR A 308 17.66 -2.04 -16.35
C THR A 308 16.25 -2.60 -16.21
N ALA A 309 15.59 -2.39 -15.07
CA ALA A 309 14.30 -2.98 -14.80
C ALA A 309 13.18 -2.39 -15.67
N PRO A 310 12.37 -3.22 -16.35
CA PRO A 310 11.19 -2.76 -17.09
C PRO A 310 10.23 -1.92 -16.25
N ALA A 311 10.15 -2.19 -14.95
CA ALA A 311 9.35 -1.45 -13.97
C ALA A 311 9.62 0.07 -13.99
N ARG A 312 10.85 0.52 -14.32
CA ARG A 312 11.21 1.94 -14.38
C ARG A 312 10.46 2.74 -15.42
N THR A 313 9.99 2.11 -16.48
CA THR A 313 9.43 2.82 -17.66
C THR A 313 7.91 2.79 -17.72
N GLN A 314 7.24 2.18 -16.76
CA GLN A 314 5.81 1.93 -16.80
C GLN A 314 5.09 2.24 -15.48
N MET A 315 5.61 3.19 -14.72
CA MET A 315 4.99 3.62 -13.46
C MET A 315 3.60 4.22 -13.71
N VAL A 316 2.64 3.83 -12.88
CA VAL A 316 1.32 4.45 -12.83
C VAL A 316 1.18 5.19 -11.50
N MET A 317 0.72 6.43 -11.54
CA MET A 317 0.48 7.23 -10.34
C MET A 317 -1.00 7.43 -10.07
N VAL A 318 -1.40 7.35 -8.81
CA VAL A 318 -2.74 7.76 -8.34
C VAL A 318 -2.55 8.79 -7.23
N GLY A 319 -3.05 9.99 -7.43
CA GLY A 319 -2.91 11.07 -6.46
C GLY A 319 -4.27 11.63 -6.04
N HIS A 320 -4.47 11.83 -4.74
CA HIS A 320 -5.68 12.44 -4.19
C HIS A 320 -5.40 13.86 -3.72
N SER A 321 -6.28 14.82 -4.06
CA SER A 321 -6.20 16.20 -3.57
C SER A 321 -4.83 16.83 -3.87
N LEU A 322 -4.11 17.36 -2.88
CA LEU A 322 -2.73 17.85 -3.02
C LEU A 322 -1.82 16.80 -3.70
N GLY A 323 -1.96 15.51 -3.35
CA GLY A 323 -1.20 14.42 -3.96
C GLY A 323 -1.46 14.28 -5.47
N GLY A 324 -2.66 14.61 -5.95
CA GLY A 324 -2.97 14.63 -7.37
C GLY A 324 -2.29 15.80 -8.11
N VAL A 325 -2.18 16.96 -7.48
CA VAL A 325 -1.42 18.09 -8.06
C VAL A 325 0.06 17.74 -8.11
N ILE A 326 0.60 17.15 -7.05
CA ILE A 326 2.01 16.68 -7.02
C ILE A 326 2.25 15.62 -8.10
N ALA A 327 1.35 14.63 -8.24
CA ALA A 327 1.44 13.60 -9.29
C ALA A 327 1.51 14.23 -10.68
N ARG A 328 0.67 15.23 -10.98
CA ARG A 328 0.74 15.98 -12.24
C ARG A 328 2.10 16.66 -12.43
N LEU A 329 2.63 17.33 -11.38
CA LEU A 329 3.91 18.02 -11.44
C LEU A 329 5.12 17.08 -11.53
N LEU A 330 4.98 15.82 -11.18
CA LEU A 330 5.99 14.79 -11.44
C LEU A 330 6.01 14.36 -12.91
N CYS A 331 4.94 14.58 -13.67
CA CYS A 331 4.83 14.23 -15.08
C CYS A 331 5.37 15.30 -16.04
N VAL A 332 5.79 16.48 -15.54
CA VAL A 332 6.06 17.65 -16.39
C VAL A 332 7.43 18.25 -16.14
N ASP A 333 7.99 18.88 -17.17
CA ASP A 333 9.12 19.79 -17.04
C ASP A 333 8.60 21.17 -16.62
N SER A 334 9.27 21.81 -15.65
CA SER A 334 8.85 23.14 -15.18
C SER A 334 9.13 24.26 -16.17
N GLY A 335 10.11 24.09 -17.04
CA GLY A 335 10.67 25.20 -17.81
C GLY A 335 11.08 26.36 -16.91
N GLU A 336 10.98 27.57 -17.44
CA GLU A 336 11.31 28.82 -16.71
C GLU A 336 10.08 29.45 -16.01
N GLY A 337 8.88 28.97 -16.30
CA GLY A 337 7.63 29.61 -15.83
C GLY A 337 7.52 29.71 -14.33
N LEU A 338 7.87 28.65 -13.61
CA LEU A 338 7.82 28.63 -12.15
C LEU A 338 8.90 29.51 -11.51
N TRP A 339 10.11 29.52 -12.09
CA TRP A 339 11.18 30.41 -11.64
C TRP A 339 10.76 31.86 -11.79
N ASN A 340 10.29 32.26 -12.98
CA ASN A 340 9.88 33.62 -13.31
C ASN A 340 8.66 34.08 -12.49
N ALA A 341 7.82 33.17 -12.01
CA ALA A 341 6.73 33.51 -11.09
C ALA A 341 7.22 33.90 -9.69
N ALA A 342 8.42 33.43 -9.29
CA ALA A 342 9.00 33.69 -7.98
C ALA A 342 10.11 34.76 -8.01
N PHE A 343 10.94 34.76 -9.06
CA PHE A 343 12.15 35.59 -9.18
C PHE A 343 12.12 36.43 -10.45
N ALA A 344 12.64 37.66 -10.32
CA ALA A 344 12.74 38.61 -11.44
C ALA A 344 14.08 38.52 -12.19
N VAL A 345 15.00 37.71 -11.69
CA VAL A 345 16.34 37.53 -12.24
C VAL A 345 16.69 36.03 -12.33
N PRO A 346 17.62 35.63 -13.20
CA PRO A 346 18.06 34.24 -13.28
C PRO A 346 18.86 33.83 -12.02
N PRO A 347 19.06 32.52 -11.77
CA PRO A 347 19.76 32.02 -10.58
C PRO A 347 21.15 32.63 -10.37
N GLU A 348 21.90 32.80 -11.45
CA GLU A 348 23.28 33.27 -11.45
C GLU A 348 23.42 34.74 -10.96
N ALA A 349 22.33 35.50 -11.02
CA ALA A 349 22.30 36.89 -10.55
C ALA A 349 21.90 37.01 -9.07
N LEU A 350 21.58 35.91 -8.38
CA LEU A 350 21.22 35.93 -6.98
C LEU A 350 22.45 35.86 -6.06
N MET A 351 22.46 36.67 -5.04
CA MET A 351 23.40 36.55 -3.92
C MET A 351 22.91 35.44 -2.99
N ALA A 352 23.49 34.23 -3.12
CA ALA A 352 23.13 33.06 -2.33
C ALA A 352 24.34 32.13 -2.15
N SER A 353 24.29 31.29 -1.10
CA SER A 353 25.26 30.19 -1.01
C SER A 353 24.93 29.15 -2.11
N PRO A 354 25.93 28.39 -2.61
CA PRO A 354 25.70 27.35 -3.59
C PRO A 354 24.58 26.38 -3.15
N SER A 355 24.60 25.94 -1.90
CA SER A 355 23.59 25.03 -1.33
C SER A 355 22.19 25.64 -1.29
N ASP A 356 22.04 26.94 -1.06
CA ASP A 356 20.73 27.59 -1.07
C ASP A 356 20.21 27.77 -2.50
N LEU A 357 21.12 28.09 -3.43
CA LEU A 357 20.80 28.23 -4.84
C LEU A 357 20.37 26.87 -5.44
N ASP A 358 21.10 25.79 -5.12
CA ASP A 358 20.73 24.44 -5.55
C ASP A 358 19.32 24.06 -5.07
N LYS A 359 19.01 24.34 -3.78
CA LYS A 359 17.66 24.09 -3.23
C LYS A 359 16.58 24.92 -3.92
N ALA A 360 16.82 26.20 -4.16
CA ALA A 360 15.86 27.04 -4.87
C ALA A 360 15.67 26.56 -6.31
N THR A 361 16.76 26.21 -6.99
CA THR A 361 16.73 25.72 -8.37
C THR A 361 15.99 24.39 -8.45
N SER A 362 16.28 23.43 -7.58
CA SER A 362 15.58 22.12 -7.59
C SER A 362 14.07 22.22 -7.31
N VAL A 363 13.65 23.24 -6.56
CA VAL A 363 12.23 23.51 -6.27
C VAL A 363 11.52 24.14 -7.47
N PHE A 364 12.13 25.10 -8.16
CA PHE A 364 11.47 25.89 -9.21
C PHE A 364 11.84 25.46 -10.63
N ARG A 365 12.93 24.75 -10.84
CA ARG A 365 13.39 24.23 -12.13
C ARG A 365 13.62 22.74 -12.02
N PHE A 366 12.79 21.96 -12.66
CA PHE A 366 12.84 20.50 -12.61
C PHE A 366 12.40 19.86 -13.92
N ALA A 367 12.90 18.67 -14.16
CA ALA A 367 12.42 17.78 -15.21
C ALA A 367 11.33 16.85 -14.67
N ALA A 368 10.54 16.29 -15.57
CA ALA A 368 9.61 15.21 -15.28
C ALA A 368 10.36 14.03 -14.63
N HIS A 369 9.70 13.31 -13.73
CA HIS A 369 10.24 12.06 -13.23
C HIS A 369 10.19 11.02 -14.36
N PRO A 370 11.31 10.37 -14.71
CA PRO A 370 11.33 9.44 -15.82
C PRO A 370 10.46 8.22 -15.59
N GLY A 371 9.90 7.66 -16.67
CA GLY A 371 9.21 6.37 -16.65
C GLY A 371 7.77 6.39 -16.16
N ILE A 372 7.17 7.54 -15.91
CA ILE A 372 5.74 7.65 -15.66
C ILE A 372 4.98 7.46 -16.97
N ALA A 373 4.16 6.41 -17.04
CA ALA A 373 3.36 6.11 -18.22
C ALA A 373 1.91 6.58 -18.09
N ARG A 374 1.38 6.59 -16.86
CA ARG A 374 -0.02 6.95 -16.60
C ARG A 374 -0.20 7.65 -15.26
N ALA A 375 -1.17 8.56 -15.18
CA ALA A 375 -1.53 9.23 -13.93
C ALA A 375 -3.06 9.35 -13.77
N VAL A 376 -3.56 9.17 -12.55
CA VAL A 376 -4.97 9.34 -12.18
C VAL A 376 -5.06 10.40 -11.08
N PHE A 377 -5.82 11.44 -11.32
CA PHE A 377 -5.99 12.55 -10.40
C PHE A 377 -7.38 12.51 -9.77
N LEU A 378 -7.44 12.26 -8.46
CA LEU A 378 -8.68 12.17 -7.69
C LEU A 378 -8.91 13.47 -6.92
N ALA A 379 -9.98 14.20 -7.22
CA ALA A 379 -10.36 15.45 -6.53
C ALA A 379 -9.18 16.44 -6.38
N ALA A 380 -8.33 16.56 -7.39
CA ALA A 380 -7.09 17.33 -7.32
C ALA A 380 -7.32 18.80 -7.69
N PRO A 381 -6.96 19.77 -6.83
CA PRO A 381 -7.17 21.19 -7.09
C PRO A 381 -6.13 21.77 -8.04
N HIS A 382 -6.17 21.38 -9.33
CA HIS A 382 -5.20 21.80 -10.33
C HIS A 382 -5.18 23.30 -10.60
N ARG A 383 -6.34 23.98 -10.45
CA ARG A 383 -6.48 25.44 -10.53
C ARG A 383 -6.63 26.10 -9.17
N GLY A 384 -6.31 25.33 -8.11
CA GLY A 384 -6.40 25.81 -6.74
C GLY A 384 -7.81 25.73 -6.16
N VAL A 385 -7.92 26.25 -4.96
CA VAL A 385 -9.17 26.35 -4.21
C VAL A 385 -9.47 27.83 -3.95
N SER A 386 -10.70 28.25 -4.16
CA SER A 386 -11.14 29.60 -3.81
C SER A 386 -11.47 29.63 -2.32
N THR A 387 -10.72 30.45 -1.57
CA THR A 387 -10.94 30.85 -0.18
C THR A 387 -12.09 30.12 0.55
N ALA A 388 -11.90 28.88 0.89
CA ALA A 388 -12.81 28.23 1.82
C ALA A 388 -12.35 28.61 3.24
N ILE A 389 -13.26 29.15 4.05
CA ILE A 389 -13.08 29.42 5.48
C ILE A 389 -12.45 28.24 6.23
N GLU A 390 -12.71 27.02 5.75
CA GLU A 390 -12.14 25.76 6.26
C GLU A 390 -10.63 25.63 6.00
N LEU A 391 -10.11 26.18 4.91
CA LEU A 391 -8.67 26.20 4.61
C LEU A 391 -7.92 27.24 5.44
N ASP A 392 -8.55 28.37 5.78
CA ASP A 392 -7.96 29.37 6.68
C ASP A 392 -7.81 28.81 8.10
N HIS A 393 -8.77 28.03 8.58
CA HIS A 393 -8.61 27.33 9.85
C HIS A 393 -7.51 26.26 9.82
N LEU A 394 -7.38 25.50 8.74
CA LEU A 394 -6.29 24.55 8.55
C LEU A 394 -4.93 25.25 8.42
N SER A 395 -4.87 26.40 7.75
CA SER A 395 -3.63 27.18 7.60
C SER A 395 -3.13 27.75 8.93
N SER A 396 -4.04 28.12 9.84
CA SER A 396 -3.68 28.60 11.18
C SER A 396 -3.12 27.51 12.09
N LEU A 397 -3.44 26.25 11.82
CA LEU A 397 -2.91 25.07 12.53
C LEU A 397 -1.56 24.59 11.99
N LEU A 398 -1.15 25.05 10.80
CA LEU A 398 0.13 24.69 10.21
C LEU A 398 1.25 25.46 10.90
N ILE A 399 2.07 24.76 11.65
CA ILE A 399 3.27 25.33 12.28
C ILE A 399 4.25 25.69 11.15
N PRO A 400 4.74 26.94 11.07
CA PRO A 400 5.73 27.33 10.06
C PRO A 400 6.97 26.43 10.18
N ARG A 401 7.19 25.55 9.20
CA ARG A 401 8.31 24.61 9.26
C ARG A 401 9.63 25.28 8.90
N ARG A 402 10.66 24.76 9.53
CA ARG A 402 12.07 25.06 9.19
C ARG A 402 12.59 24.06 8.13
N ALA A 403 11.78 23.74 7.11
CA ALA A 403 12.26 22.91 6.01
C ALA A 403 13.45 23.59 5.33
N PRO A 404 14.50 22.84 4.99
CA PRO A 404 15.74 23.41 4.41
C PRO A 404 15.47 24.27 3.18
N GLU A 405 14.52 23.87 2.32
CA GLU A 405 14.10 24.61 1.12
C GLU A 405 13.48 25.96 1.49
N VAL A 406 12.56 25.96 2.45
CA VAL A 406 11.89 27.18 2.92
C VAL A 406 12.90 28.15 3.57
N LEU A 407 13.85 27.60 4.34
CA LEU A 407 14.92 28.41 4.94
C LEU A 407 15.87 28.99 3.88
N ALA A 408 16.23 28.22 2.85
CA ALA A 408 17.03 28.68 1.72
C ALA A 408 16.34 29.83 0.98
N LEU A 409 15.07 29.64 0.61
CA LEU A 409 14.27 30.64 -0.08
C LEU A 409 14.16 31.95 0.74
N ARG A 410 14.01 31.85 2.07
CA ARG A 410 14.00 33.02 2.96
C ARG A 410 15.35 33.76 2.99
N ARG A 411 16.48 33.03 3.05
CA ARG A 411 17.81 33.65 3.01
C ARG A 411 18.04 34.36 1.69
N ILE A 412 17.70 33.70 0.57
CA ILE A 412 17.77 34.31 -0.77
C ILE A 412 16.90 35.55 -0.84
N ALA A 413 15.64 35.52 -0.38
CA ALA A 413 14.77 36.66 -0.42
C ALA A 413 15.25 37.86 0.40
N ARG A 414 15.89 37.61 1.55
CA ARG A 414 16.48 38.67 2.39
C ARG A 414 17.72 39.28 1.75
N ALA A 415 18.59 38.48 1.14
CA ALA A 415 19.79 38.93 0.47
C ALA A 415 19.50 39.65 -0.85
N ASN A 416 18.38 39.37 -1.50
CA ASN A 416 18.05 39.87 -2.83
C ASN A 416 16.62 40.50 -2.89
N PRO A 417 16.33 41.56 -2.14
CA PRO A 417 14.95 42.10 -2.04
C PRO A 417 14.40 42.63 -3.37
N GLY A 418 15.27 43.06 -4.30
CA GLY A 418 14.89 43.51 -5.64
C GLY A 418 14.73 42.41 -6.67
N ALA A 419 15.21 41.22 -6.39
CA ALA A 419 15.17 40.08 -7.31
C ALA A 419 13.95 39.16 -7.11
N ILE A 420 13.14 39.40 -6.08
CA ILE A 420 11.95 38.62 -5.80
C ILE A 420 10.72 39.30 -6.42
N GLN A 421 9.87 38.54 -7.10
CA GLN A 421 8.61 39.06 -7.61
C GLN A 421 7.78 39.68 -6.48
N PRO A 422 7.18 40.88 -6.68
CA PRO A 422 6.43 41.57 -5.63
C PRO A 422 5.35 40.73 -4.96
N THR A 423 4.66 39.90 -5.74
CA THR A 423 3.61 38.97 -5.30
C THR A 423 4.14 37.87 -4.37
N MET A 424 5.39 37.44 -4.54
CA MET A 424 6.03 36.40 -3.74
C MET A 424 6.81 36.97 -2.53
N ARG A 425 7.17 38.25 -2.54
CA ARG A 425 8.03 38.85 -1.52
C ARG A 425 7.46 38.67 -0.11
N ARG A 426 6.16 38.98 0.08
CA ARG A 426 5.51 38.86 1.38
C ARG A 426 5.52 37.40 1.87
N ALA A 427 5.13 36.47 1.03
CA ALA A 427 5.10 35.03 1.36
C ALA A 427 6.48 34.53 1.75
N LEU A 428 7.52 34.82 0.95
CA LEU A 428 8.90 34.39 1.20
C LEU A 428 9.50 35.00 2.47
N LEU A 429 9.31 36.29 2.73
CA LEU A 429 9.88 36.96 3.91
C LEU A 429 9.16 36.60 5.21
N GLN A 430 7.84 36.50 5.19
CA GLN A 430 7.02 36.18 6.38
C GLN A 430 6.94 34.68 6.65
N GLY A 431 7.34 33.84 5.67
CA GLY A 431 7.31 32.39 5.80
C GLY A 431 5.92 31.79 5.71
N TRP A 432 5.03 32.47 5.09
CA TRP A 432 3.66 32.00 4.78
C TRP A 432 3.68 31.15 3.52
N ILE A 433 4.70 30.29 3.41
CA ILE A 433 4.83 29.35 2.32
C ILE A 433 4.59 27.97 2.90
N ASN A 434 3.37 27.48 2.79
CA ASN A 434 2.98 26.12 3.13
C ASN A 434 2.10 25.56 2.00
N SER A 435 1.70 24.31 2.13
CA SER A 435 0.87 23.65 1.13
C SER A 435 -0.46 24.35 0.89
N VAL A 436 -1.10 24.83 1.94
CA VAL A 436 -2.42 25.53 1.86
C VAL A 436 -2.26 26.85 1.10
N ALA A 437 -1.28 27.67 1.47
CA ALA A 437 -1.03 28.96 0.80
C ALA A 437 -0.71 28.74 -0.69
N THR A 438 0.10 27.73 -1.03
CA THR A 438 0.48 27.44 -2.41
C THR A 438 -0.61 26.77 -3.25
N LEU A 439 -1.75 26.40 -2.65
CA LEU A 439 -2.94 25.91 -3.36
C LEU A 439 -4.03 26.98 -3.53
N GLN A 440 -3.87 28.18 -2.99
CA GLN A 440 -4.82 29.27 -3.23
C GLN A 440 -4.88 29.63 -4.71
N ALA A 441 -6.09 29.91 -5.22
CA ALA A 441 -6.33 30.10 -6.64
C ALA A 441 -5.55 31.27 -7.25
N ASP A 442 -5.25 32.30 -6.46
CA ASP A 442 -4.49 33.50 -6.85
C ASP A 442 -2.98 33.43 -6.52
N HIS A 443 -2.51 32.31 -5.95
CA HIS A 443 -1.09 32.19 -5.62
C HIS A 443 -0.24 32.11 -6.91
N PRO A 444 0.82 32.93 -7.08
CA PRO A 444 1.60 33.01 -8.32
C PRO A 444 2.18 31.68 -8.80
N VAL A 445 2.71 30.87 -7.87
CA VAL A 445 3.24 29.54 -8.19
C VAL A 445 2.11 28.63 -8.69
N ARG A 446 0.94 28.62 -8.03
CA ARG A 446 -0.21 27.83 -8.47
C ARG A 446 -0.64 28.23 -9.88
N MET A 447 -0.76 29.55 -10.14
CA MET A 447 -1.11 30.06 -11.47
C MET A 447 -0.11 29.63 -12.54
N ALA A 448 1.20 29.69 -12.23
CA ALA A 448 2.23 29.23 -13.14
C ALA A 448 2.18 27.72 -13.39
N THR A 449 1.74 26.89 -12.42
CA THR A 449 1.57 25.45 -12.62
C THR A 449 0.38 25.10 -13.50
N GLU A 450 -0.58 25.98 -13.70
CA GLU A 450 -1.81 25.71 -14.46
C GLU A 450 -1.53 25.32 -15.92
N LEU A 451 -0.51 25.91 -16.51
CA LEU A 451 -0.10 25.67 -17.90
C LEU A 451 0.74 24.40 -18.08
N LEU A 452 1.17 23.78 -16.98
CA LEU A 452 2.01 22.59 -16.99
C LEU A 452 1.12 21.35 -17.08
N LEU A 453 0.85 20.86 -18.29
CA LEU A 453 0.09 19.64 -18.54
C LEU A 453 1.04 18.48 -18.85
N PRO A 454 0.70 17.23 -18.46
CA PRO A 454 1.48 16.07 -18.83
C PRO A 454 1.68 15.97 -20.34
N PRO A 455 2.87 15.56 -20.81
CA PRO A 455 3.15 15.42 -22.23
C PRO A 455 2.35 14.26 -22.83
N LYS A 456 2.22 14.21 -24.18
CA LYS A 456 1.39 13.23 -24.89
C LYS A 456 1.75 11.76 -24.65
N ASN A 457 2.96 11.48 -24.22
CA ASN A 457 3.40 10.12 -23.86
C ASN A 457 2.98 9.69 -22.44
N VAL A 458 2.37 10.56 -21.65
CA VAL A 458 1.80 10.25 -20.35
C VAL A 458 0.28 10.32 -20.45
N GLN A 459 -0.37 9.16 -20.38
CA GLN A 459 -1.84 9.10 -20.31
C GLN A 459 -2.31 9.58 -18.94
N TYR A 460 -3.34 10.43 -18.88
CA TYR A 460 -3.86 10.86 -17.59
C TYR A 460 -5.38 10.92 -17.58
N HIS A 461 -5.94 10.74 -16.37
CA HIS A 461 -7.35 10.64 -16.11
C HIS A 461 -7.72 11.54 -14.93
N THR A 462 -8.90 12.15 -14.96
CA THR A 462 -9.40 12.99 -13.86
C THR A 462 -10.68 12.44 -13.28
N ILE A 463 -10.79 12.41 -11.95
CA ILE A 463 -11.98 11.98 -11.23
C ILE A 463 -12.32 13.08 -10.24
N ALA A 464 -13.52 13.64 -10.33
CA ALA A 464 -13.98 14.76 -9.51
C ALA A 464 -15.27 14.42 -8.77
N GLY A 465 -15.49 15.06 -7.62
CA GLY A 465 -16.72 14.94 -6.85
C GLY A 465 -17.61 16.18 -6.99
N VAL A 466 -18.91 15.96 -6.92
CA VAL A 466 -19.89 17.04 -6.77
C VAL A 466 -20.84 16.68 -5.61
N LYS A 467 -20.79 17.47 -4.54
CA LYS A 467 -21.62 17.28 -3.37
C LYS A 467 -22.97 17.97 -3.58
N ALA A 468 -24.04 17.21 -3.46
CA ALA A 468 -25.39 17.76 -3.56
C ALA A 468 -25.67 18.81 -2.48
N GLY A 469 -26.52 19.79 -2.80
CA GLY A 469 -27.03 20.78 -1.85
C GLY A 469 -26.13 22.02 -1.62
N LEU A 470 -24.96 22.11 -2.26
CA LEU A 470 -24.06 23.25 -2.08
C LEU A 470 -24.34 24.43 -3.06
N GLY A 471 -25.24 24.26 -4.02
CA GLY A 471 -25.57 25.32 -5.02
C GLY A 471 -24.40 25.64 -5.97
N LYS A 472 -23.26 24.97 -5.84
CA LYS A 472 -22.05 25.10 -6.66
C LYS A 472 -21.56 23.70 -7.06
N GLN A 473 -20.88 23.64 -8.20
CA GLN A 473 -20.22 22.40 -8.68
C GLN A 473 -18.89 22.20 -7.91
N THR A 474 -18.96 21.52 -6.77
CA THR A 474 -17.81 21.27 -5.88
C THR A 474 -18.05 20.03 -5.02
N ASP A 475 -16.99 19.36 -4.61
CA ASP A 475 -17.01 18.26 -3.62
C ASP A 475 -17.07 18.77 -2.16
N GLY A 476 -17.14 20.10 -1.98
CA GLY A 476 -17.09 20.80 -0.70
C GLY A 476 -15.74 21.44 -0.39
N MET A 477 -14.68 21.08 -1.13
CA MET A 477 -13.33 21.66 -1.00
C MET A 477 -12.77 22.11 -2.36
N VAL A 478 -12.91 21.29 -3.39
CA VAL A 478 -12.34 21.54 -4.71
C VAL A 478 -13.46 21.83 -5.71
N PRO A 479 -13.43 22.98 -6.41
CA PRO A 479 -14.33 23.26 -7.51
C PRO A 479 -14.15 22.26 -8.65
N LEU A 480 -15.23 21.87 -9.33
CA LEU A 480 -15.22 20.90 -10.42
C LEU A 480 -14.29 21.35 -11.57
N ASP A 481 -14.33 22.61 -11.93
CA ASP A 481 -13.45 23.20 -12.96
C ASP A 481 -11.97 23.20 -12.56
N SER A 482 -11.67 23.20 -11.27
CA SER A 482 -10.31 23.02 -10.74
C SER A 482 -9.85 21.57 -10.79
N ALA A 483 -10.76 20.61 -10.64
CA ALA A 483 -10.43 19.17 -10.60
C ALA A 483 -10.27 18.54 -11.99
N ILE A 484 -10.91 19.09 -13.01
CA ILE A 484 -10.86 18.61 -14.39
C ILE A 484 -9.85 19.43 -15.18
N ILE A 485 -8.88 18.77 -15.83
CA ILE A 485 -7.89 19.42 -16.70
C ILE A 485 -8.04 18.95 -18.15
N PRO A 486 -7.74 19.83 -19.12
CA PRO A 486 -7.86 19.48 -20.54
C PRO A 486 -6.86 18.40 -20.94
N GLY A 487 -7.22 17.62 -21.96
CA GLY A 487 -6.36 16.59 -22.53
C GLY A 487 -6.35 15.26 -21.78
N ALA A 488 -7.19 15.09 -20.74
CA ALA A 488 -7.35 13.81 -20.06
C ALA A 488 -7.99 12.77 -20.99
N GLU A 489 -7.49 11.53 -20.95
CA GLU A 489 -8.04 10.39 -21.71
C GLU A 489 -9.48 10.07 -21.23
N SER A 490 -9.75 10.22 -19.95
CA SER A 490 -11.10 10.16 -19.40
C SER A 490 -11.30 11.12 -18.23
N SER A 491 -12.55 11.54 -18.05
CA SER A 491 -12.97 12.37 -16.93
C SER A 491 -14.26 11.81 -16.35
N LEU A 492 -14.23 11.46 -15.06
CA LEU A 492 -15.42 10.98 -14.32
C LEU A 492 -15.83 12.01 -13.28
N VAL A 493 -17.12 12.31 -13.21
CA VAL A 493 -17.72 13.14 -12.15
C VAL A 493 -18.68 12.27 -11.35
N VAL A 494 -18.43 12.14 -10.06
CA VAL A 494 -19.26 11.33 -9.16
C VAL A 494 -20.00 12.21 -8.14
N GLY A 495 -21.13 11.74 -7.67
CA GLY A 495 -21.81 12.34 -6.54
C GLY A 495 -21.07 12.03 -5.23
N GLY A 496 -20.52 13.05 -4.54
CA GLY A 496 -19.80 12.77 -3.31
C GLY A 496 -19.04 13.99 -2.74
N SER A 497 -18.52 13.79 -1.53
CA SER A 497 -17.63 14.75 -0.86
C SER A 497 -16.19 14.57 -1.33
N HIS A 498 -15.28 15.42 -0.83
CA HIS A 498 -13.85 15.38 -1.16
C HIS A 498 -13.15 14.01 -0.88
N HIS A 499 -13.73 13.16 -0.03
CA HIS A 499 -13.20 11.83 0.31
C HIS A 499 -13.63 10.76 -0.71
N LEU A 500 -13.24 10.92 -1.98
CA LEU A 500 -13.64 10.04 -3.08
C LEU A 500 -12.91 8.69 -3.10
N TYR A 501 -11.80 8.58 -2.39
CA TYR A 501 -10.90 7.43 -2.42
C TYR A 501 -11.49 6.12 -1.84
N ASP A 502 -12.61 6.20 -1.12
CA ASP A 502 -13.36 5.08 -0.57
C ASP A 502 -14.67 4.79 -1.36
N SER A 503 -15.01 5.62 -2.34
CA SER A 503 -16.18 5.42 -3.19
C SER A 503 -16.03 4.17 -4.07
N PRO A 504 -16.98 3.23 -4.04
CA PRO A 504 -16.96 2.05 -4.92
C PRO A 504 -16.91 2.40 -6.41
N GLU A 505 -17.59 3.47 -6.83
CA GLU A 505 -17.61 3.95 -8.20
C GLU A 505 -16.24 4.46 -8.65
N VAL A 506 -15.57 5.23 -7.79
CA VAL A 506 -14.20 5.73 -8.03
C VAL A 506 -13.19 4.59 -8.08
N ILE A 507 -13.30 3.63 -7.15
CA ILE A 507 -12.44 2.45 -7.13
C ILE A 507 -12.63 1.63 -8.43
N ALA A 508 -13.87 1.42 -8.86
CA ALA A 508 -14.18 0.71 -10.09
C ALA A 508 -13.59 1.41 -11.31
N GLU A 509 -13.65 2.74 -11.38
CA GLU A 509 -13.06 3.52 -12.46
C GLU A 509 -11.53 3.43 -12.45
N VAL A 510 -10.88 3.57 -11.29
CA VAL A 510 -9.42 3.40 -11.22
C VAL A 510 -9.01 1.98 -11.63
N VAL A 511 -9.75 0.96 -11.19
CA VAL A 511 -9.54 -0.44 -11.61
C VAL A 511 -9.71 -0.60 -13.12
N ARG A 512 -10.72 0.05 -13.72
CA ARG A 512 -10.92 0.06 -15.19
C ARG A 512 -9.70 0.67 -15.90
N ILE A 513 -9.24 1.83 -15.44
CA ILE A 513 -8.06 2.54 -15.97
C ILE A 513 -6.79 1.67 -15.86
N LEU A 514 -6.62 0.96 -14.76
CA LEU A 514 -5.47 0.07 -14.55
C LEU A 514 -5.49 -1.15 -15.49
N ARG A 515 -6.63 -1.51 -16.07
CA ARG A 515 -6.76 -2.62 -17.02
C ARG A 515 -6.44 -2.24 -18.47
N GLU A 516 -6.46 -0.98 -18.79
CA GLU A 516 -5.96 -0.45 -20.06
C GLU A 516 -4.43 -0.55 -20.16
#